data_b61d31a2a0dd7a3d43d2c74fde9dcc19
#
_entry.id   b61d31a2a0dd7a3d43d2c74fde9dcc19
#
_cell.length_a   1.000
_cell.length_b   1.000
_cell.length_c   1.000
_cell.angle_alpha   90.00
_cell.angle_beta   90.00
_cell.angle_gamma   90.00
#
_symmetry.space_group_name_H-M   'P 1'
#
loop_
_entity.id
_entity.type
_entity.pdbx_description
1 polymer ?
#
loop_
_entity_poly.entity_id
_entity_poly.type
_entity_poly.pdbx_seq_one_letter_code
_entity_poly.pdbx_strand_id
1 'polypeptide(L)'
;MNIICGYNVNIDSVYRISGVEISELLKNCERTEILEKIEKPPGKILSESDFVAGLAYCMKNGCGAEWLVLERAVFEFLKNRYFEKSLVRMGGNAGIMANALSQLGVSRVIPNVAVPSKIQLSLFSGRSIYFPGLTAERKGNSEAESGKMDSKEMDSKEIDSKENMYAVSSSQEPIHFVFDFSKGDTFSLYGTQIIIPRENRFIATCDNLNLRLYVNPAFEKYALEQACEIDGALISGFHLLLENYHDGSSYKTILENTLYQLKSWKTKNDKLRIHLELGHFASKNIANSVFLEFGAISYSIGMNEDELATLRHFHGVPGEEILLMEAEAVGNAVYRLASRYKLKKIVIHTREFVLTVFKPNLELNSKLVSELNSEPTSKLNSKPAPEGSADLRVLEELGDFESSSLQKIAGGKLESLRFGVSCAGAYAASGRLEGRKFVEEEALKLQESTIGKKQLNLFLKAFNGQALGQGAYAFNGEYILCMLPTLLS
;
A
#
# COMPACT_ATOMS: atom_id res chain seq x y z
N MET A 1 18.72 7.51 1.64
CA MET A 1 17.79 6.60 2.35
C MET A 1 17.86 5.22 1.71
N ASN A 2 17.91 4.18 2.53
CA ASN A 2 17.85 2.78 2.13
C ASN A 2 16.53 2.19 2.64
N ILE A 3 15.68 1.71 1.72
CA ILE A 3 14.33 1.23 2.05
C ILE A 3 14.17 -0.21 1.58
N ILE A 4 13.69 -1.07 2.47
CA ILE A 4 13.23 -2.43 2.15
C ILE A 4 11.75 -2.38 1.77
N CYS A 5 11.36 -3.15 0.72
CA CYS A 5 9.97 -3.36 0.32
C CYS A 5 9.64 -4.86 0.36
N GLY A 6 8.80 -5.28 1.28
CA GLY A 6 8.33 -6.67 1.47
C GLY A 6 6.81 -6.72 1.49
N TYR A 7 6.14 -7.82 1.16
CA TYR A 7 6.78 -9.05 0.69
C TYR A 7 6.32 -9.40 -0.72
N ASN A 8 5.11 -8.97 -1.11
CA ASN A 8 4.50 -9.37 -2.36
C ASN A 8 4.96 -8.52 -3.55
N VAL A 9 5.61 -9.17 -4.50
CA VAL A 9 5.92 -8.64 -5.82
C VAL A 9 5.41 -9.66 -6.84
N ASN A 10 4.55 -9.23 -7.75
CA ASN A 10 3.97 -10.08 -8.77
C ASN A 10 3.88 -9.36 -10.13
N ILE A 11 3.48 -10.09 -11.14
CA ILE A 11 3.23 -9.61 -12.50
C ILE A 11 1.74 -9.46 -12.69
N ASP A 12 1.23 -8.26 -12.94
CA ASP A 12 -0.15 -8.05 -13.38
C ASP A 12 -0.24 -8.14 -14.90
N SER A 13 -1.02 -9.09 -15.40
CA SER A 13 -1.38 -9.25 -16.80
C SER A 13 -2.78 -8.68 -16.99
N VAL A 14 -2.87 -7.39 -17.36
CA VAL A 14 -4.15 -6.67 -17.43
C VAL A 14 -4.74 -6.78 -18.81
N TYR A 15 -5.90 -7.40 -18.91
CA TYR A 15 -6.64 -7.60 -20.14
C TYR A 15 -8.04 -7.00 -20.04
N ARG A 16 -8.43 -6.21 -21.04
CA ARG A 16 -9.80 -5.68 -21.11
C ARG A 16 -10.68 -6.67 -21.85
N ILE A 17 -11.52 -7.37 -21.09
CA ILE A 17 -12.44 -8.37 -21.64
C ILE A 17 -13.74 -7.71 -22.10
N SER A 18 -14.25 -8.14 -23.28
CA SER A 18 -15.53 -7.68 -23.82
C SER A 18 -16.67 -8.63 -23.52
N GLY A 19 -17.90 -8.12 -23.59
CA GLY A 19 -19.09 -8.95 -23.47
C GLY A 19 -19.23 -9.97 -24.60
N VAL A 20 -18.65 -9.70 -25.77
CA VAL A 20 -18.60 -10.68 -26.89
C VAL A 20 -17.72 -11.86 -26.52
N GLU A 21 -16.52 -11.61 -25.99
CA GLU A 21 -15.57 -12.65 -25.60
C GLU A 21 -16.10 -13.55 -24.49
N ILE A 22 -16.71 -12.99 -23.44
CA ILE A 22 -17.32 -13.81 -22.39
C ILE A 22 -18.49 -14.63 -22.94
N SER A 23 -19.29 -14.09 -23.87
CA SER A 23 -20.35 -14.83 -24.53
C SER A 23 -19.82 -16.03 -25.33
N GLU A 24 -18.65 -15.90 -25.95
CA GLU A 24 -17.97 -16.99 -26.65
C GLU A 24 -17.42 -18.05 -25.69
N LEU A 25 -16.81 -17.64 -24.58
CA LEU A 25 -16.33 -18.54 -23.55
C LEU A 25 -17.49 -19.39 -22.98
N LEU A 26 -18.60 -18.75 -22.68
CA LEU A 26 -19.82 -19.40 -22.17
C LEU A 26 -20.39 -20.47 -23.10
N LYS A 27 -20.27 -20.30 -24.43
CA LYS A 27 -20.73 -21.32 -25.40
C LYS A 27 -19.96 -22.64 -25.31
N ASN A 28 -18.71 -22.58 -24.85
CA ASN A 28 -17.85 -23.77 -24.73
C ASN A 28 -17.97 -24.47 -23.35
N CYS A 29 -18.82 -23.94 -22.47
CA CYS A 29 -19.03 -24.49 -21.14
C CYS A 29 -20.42 -25.12 -21.02
N GLU A 30 -20.55 -26.13 -20.17
CA GLU A 30 -21.83 -26.76 -19.86
C GLU A 30 -22.73 -25.77 -19.09
N ARG A 31 -23.97 -25.60 -19.61
CA ARG A 31 -24.90 -24.54 -19.14
C ARG A 31 -25.26 -24.70 -17.66
N THR A 32 -25.63 -25.92 -17.27
CA THR A 32 -26.11 -26.20 -15.89
C THR A 32 -24.98 -25.92 -14.88
N GLU A 33 -23.78 -26.43 -15.18
CA GLU A 33 -22.59 -26.20 -14.35
C GLU A 33 -22.30 -24.71 -14.15
N ILE A 34 -22.29 -23.93 -15.22
CA ILE A 34 -22.02 -22.49 -15.13
C ILE A 34 -23.08 -21.75 -14.32
N LEU A 35 -24.36 -22.06 -14.54
CA LEU A 35 -25.46 -21.39 -13.82
C LEU A 35 -25.40 -21.69 -12.31
N GLU A 36 -25.12 -22.94 -11.93
CA GLU A 36 -24.91 -23.32 -10.53
C GLU A 36 -23.72 -22.57 -9.90
N LYS A 37 -22.60 -22.48 -10.63
CA LYS A 37 -21.40 -21.74 -10.16
C LYS A 37 -21.60 -20.23 -10.11
N ILE A 38 -22.47 -19.65 -10.93
CA ILE A 38 -22.85 -18.23 -10.83
C ILE A 38 -23.75 -17.99 -9.60
N GLU A 39 -24.65 -18.92 -9.26
CA GLU A 39 -25.48 -18.80 -8.06
C GLU A 39 -24.68 -19.01 -6.78
N LYS A 40 -23.70 -19.93 -6.80
CA LYS A 40 -22.83 -20.26 -5.66
C LYS A 40 -21.37 -20.19 -6.11
N PRO A 41 -20.79 -18.97 -6.19
CA PRO A 41 -19.43 -18.80 -6.68
C PRO A 41 -18.41 -19.60 -5.86
N PRO A 42 -17.56 -20.42 -6.51
CA PRO A 42 -16.64 -21.32 -5.80
C PRO A 42 -15.52 -20.58 -5.05
N GLY A 43 -15.22 -19.34 -5.39
CA GLY A 43 -14.16 -18.53 -4.76
C GLY A 43 -12.73 -19.02 -5.07
N LYS A 44 -12.59 -20.09 -5.85
CA LYS A 44 -11.32 -20.69 -6.32
C LYS A 44 -11.49 -21.16 -7.76
N ILE A 45 -10.40 -21.32 -8.48
CA ILE A 45 -10.38 -21.74 -9.88
C ILE A 45 -9.63 -23.07 -9.98
N LEU A 46 -10.37 -24.14 -10.16
CA LEU A 46 -9.88 -25.52 -10.38
C LEU A 46 -10.04 -25.95 -11.85
N SER A 47 -10.88 -25.23 -12.61
CA SER A 47 -11.21 -25.58 -14.00
C SER A 47 -11.42 -24.29 -14.82
N GLU A 48 -11.43 -24.42 -16.13
CA GLU A 48 -11.80 -23.31 -17.03
C GLU A 48 -13.25 -22.85 -16.78
N SER A 49 -14.15 -23.77 -16.43
CA SER A 49 -15.54 -23.43 -16.09
C SER A 49 -15.65 -22.61 -14.81
N ASP A 50 -14.78 -22.81 -13.79
CA ASP A 50 -14.73 -21.95 -12.60
C ASP A 50 -14.29 -20.53 -12.98
N PHE A 51 -13.28 -20.41 -13.85
CA PHE A 51 -12.83 -19.11 -14.33
C PHE A 51 -13.93 -18.36 -15.08
N VAL A 52 -14.59 -19.05 -16.05
CA VAL A 52 -15.65 -18.45 -16.85
C VAL A 52 -16.85 -18.06 -15.99
N ALA A 53 -17.24 -18.91 -15.05
CA ALA A 53 -18.35 -18.63 -14.12
C ALA A 53 -18.03 -17.45 -13.19
N GLY A 54 -16.81 -17.39 -12.64
CA GLY A 54 -16.37 -16.27 -11.80
C GLY A 54 -16.36 -14.94 -12.53
N LEU A 55 -15.82 -14.94 -13.74
CA LEU A 55 -15.81 -13.75 -14.60
C LEU A 55 -17.23 -13.30 -14.96
N ALA A 56 -18.11 -14.23 -15.39
CA ALA A 56 -19.51 -13.96 -15.72
C ALA A 56 -20.29 -13.46 -14.48
N TYR A 57 -20.03 -14.03 -13.29
CA TYR A 57 -20.60 -13.58 -12.03
C TYR A 57 -20.23 -12.13 -11.74
N CYS A 58 -18.95 -11.78 -11.83
CA CYS A 58 -18.46 -10.43 -11.59
C CYS A 58 -19.03 -9.42 -12.59
N MET A 59 -19.06 -9.75 -13.88
CA MET A 59 -19.64 -8.91 -14.92
C MET A 59 -21.15 -8.71 -14.73
N LYS A 60 -21.90 -9.78 -14.42
CA LYS A 60 -23.35 -9.71 -14.17
C LYS A 60 -23.71 -8.79 -13.01
N ASN A 61 -22.92 -8.85 -11.93
CA ASN A 61 -23.19 -8.10 -10.70
C ASN A 61 -22.45 -6.76 -10.62
N GLY A 62 -21.53 -6.46 -11.55
CA GLY A 62 -20.67 -5.27 -11.50
C GLY A 62 -19.75 -5.25 -10.27
N CYS A 63 -19.38 -6.41 -9.74
CA CYS A 63 -18.51 -6.53 -8.57
C CYS A 63 -17.10 -6.97 -8.96
N GLY A 64 -16.10 -6.65 -8.12
CA GLY A 64 -14.76 -7.19 -8.22
C GLY A 64 -14.61 -8.47 -7.40
N ALA A 65 -13.72 -9.35 -7.85
CA ALA A 65 -13.27 -10.49 -7.06
C ALA A 65 -11.84 -10.89 -7.44
N GLU A 66 -11.15 -11.52 -6.50
CA GLU A 66 -9.85 -12.14 -6.72
C GLU A 66 -9.92 -13.60 -6.27
N TRP A 67 -9.71 -14.53 -7.22
CA TRP A 67 -9.77 -15.94 -6.98
C TRP A 67 -8.46 -16.63 -7.32
N LEU A 68 -8.07 -17.60 -6.47
CA LEU A 68 -6.85 -18.36 -6.64
C LEU A 68 -7.01 -19.45 -7.71
N VAL A 69 -6.08 -19.48 -8.66
CA VAL A 69 -5.92 -20.56 -9.63
C VAL A 69 -5.07 -21.64 -8.99
N LEU A 70 -5.65 -22.82 -8.77
CA LEU A 70 -4.98 -23.94 -8.09
C LEU A 70 -4.49 -25.00 -9.05
N GLU A 71 -5.01 -25.03 -10.30
CA GLU A 71 -4.65 -26.02 -11.30
C GLU A 71 -3.72 -25.45 -12.38
N ARG A 72 -2.64 -26.18 -12.65
CA ARG A 72 -1.64 -25.77 -13.65
C ARG A 72 -2.23 -25.67 -15.06
N ALA A 73 -3.16 -26.56 -15.41
CA ALA A 73 -3.82 -26.53 -16.71
C ALA A 73 -4.57 -25.21 -16.95
N VAL A 74 -5.21 -24.65 -15.93
CA VAL A 74 -5.90 -23.37 -16.01
C VAL A 74 -4.89 -22.22 -16.14
N PHE A 75 -3.76 -22.27 -15.42
CA PHE A 75 -2.70 -21.30 -15.61
C PHE A 75 -2.19 -21.27 -17.06
N GLU A 76 -1.89 -22.44 -17.63
CA GLU A 76 -1.41 -22.52 -19.01
C GLU A 76 -2.48 -22.03 -20.01
N PHE A 77 -3.76 -22.35 -19.77
CA PHE A 77 -4.87 -21.82 -20.57
C PHE A 77 -4.88 -20.29 -20.53
N LEU A 78 -4.84 -19.67 -19.35
CA LEU A 78 -4.86 -18.23 -19.18
C LEU A 78 -3.61 -17.56 -19.81
N LYS A 79 -2.44 -18.14 -19.58
CA LYS A 79 -1.17 -17.64 -20.11
C LYS A 79 -1.15 -17.64 -21.64
N ASN A 80 -1.51 -18.76 -22.25
CA ASN A 80 -1.50 -18.92 -23.71
C ASN A 80 -2.56 -18.05 -24.40
N ARG A 81 -3.71 -17.83 -23.75
CA ARG A 81 -4.81 -17.09 -24.37
C ARG A 81 -4.68 -15.58 -24.23
N TYR A 82 -4.18 -15.09 -23.06
CA TYR A 82 -4.28 -13.68 -22.69
C TYR A 82 -2.96 -12.97 -22.48
N PHE A 83 -1.89 -13.65 -22.00
CA PHE A 83 -0.68 -12.99 -21.54
C PHE A 83 -0.04 -12.07 -22.59
N GLU A 84 0.16 -12.56 -23.81
CA GLU A 84 0.77 -11.77 -24.90
C GLU A 84 -0.10 -10.60 -25.39
N LYS A 85 -1.42 -10.65 -25.11
CA LYS A 85 -2.39 -9.61 -25.50
C LYS A 85 -2.65 -8.61 -24.38
N SER A 86 -2.10 -8.84 -23.23
CA SER A 86 -2.31 -8.06 -22.02
C SER A 86 -1.29 -6.93 -21.90
N LEU A 87 -1.68 -5.88 -21.18
CA LEU A 87 -0.74 -4.91 -20.63
C LEU A 87 -0.05 -5.55 -19.40
N VAL A 88 1.20 -5.93 -19.56
CA VAL A 88 2.01 -6.49 -18.47
C VAL A 88 2.63 -5.35 -17.66
N ARG A 89 2.39 -5.34 -16.36
CA ARG A 89 2.90 -4.31 -15.45
C ARG A 89 3.29 -4.88 -14.08
N MET A 90 3.99 -4.07 -13.29
CA MET A 90 4.31 -4.39 -11.90
C MET A 90 3.04 -4.53 -11.08
N GLY A 91 2.89 -5.66 -10.41
CA GLY A 91 1.88 -5.93 -9.40
C GLY A 91 2.48 -6.14 -8.01
N GLY A 92 1.59 -6.27 -7.02
CA GLY A 92 1.96 -6.38 -5.62
C GLY A 92 2.40 -5.05 -5.00
N ASN A 93 1.91 -4.78 -3.79
CA ASN A 93 2.18 -3.50 -3.11
C ASN A 93 3.68 -3.24 -2.95
N ALA A 94 4.47 -4.27 -2.60
CA ALA A 94 5.91 -4.11 -2.43
C ALA A 94 6.62 -3.74 -3.74
N GLY A 95 6.21 -4.31 -4.87
CA GLY A 95 6.76 -3.99 -6.19
C GLY A 95 6.41 -2.57 -6.64
N ILE A 96 5.13 -2.19 -6.47
CA ILE A 96 4.62 -0.85 -6.83
C ILE A 96 5.30 0.22 -5.96
N MET A 97 5.38 0.01 -4.63
CA MET A 97 6.07 0.92 -3.72
C MET A 97 7.56 1.05 -4.06
N ALA A 98 8.23 -0.04 -4.41
CA ALA A 98 9.65 -0.02 -4.80
C ALA A 98 9.86 0.85 -6.04
N ASN A 99 9.03 0.70 -7.08
CA ASN A 99 9.09 1.52 -8.28
C ASN A 99 8.85 3.00 -7.96
N ALA A 100 7.79 3.30 -7.19
CA ALA A 100 7.46 4.67 -6.81
C ALA A 100 8.60 5.35 -6.05
N LEU A 101 9.16 4.68 -5.04
CA LEU A 101 10.28 5.20 -4.26
C LEU A 101 11.52 5.45 -5.10
N SER A 102 11.86 4.53 -6.01
CA SER A 102 13.01 4.69 -6.90
C SER A 102 12.83 5.86 -7.86
N GLN A 103 11.63 6.01 -8.43
CA GLN A 103 11.29 7.14 -9.30
C GLN A 103 11.28 8.49 -8.57
N LEU A 104 10.96 8.49 -7.27
CA LEU A 104 11.00 9.67 -6.41
C LEU A 104 12.42 9.99 -5.88
N GLY A 105 13.43 9.23 -6.26
CA GLY A 105 14.83 9.52 -5.96
C GLY A 105 15.34 9.00 -4.63
N VAL A 106 14.70 7.95 -4.07
CA VAL A 106 15.27 7.22 -2.92
C VAL A 106 16.59 6.57 -3.32
N SER A 107 17.63 6.72 -2.51
CA SER A 107 19.01 6.34 -2.87
C SER A 107 19.18 4.84 -3.10
N ARG A 108 18.48 3.99 -2.34
CA ARG A 108 18.49 2.54 -2.53
C ARG A 108 17.16 1.94 -2.09
N VAL A 109 16.55 1.16 -2.96
CA VAL A 109 15.29 0.44 -2.69
C VAL A 109 15.54 -1.05 -2.89
N ILE A 110 15.19 -1.85 -1.89
CA ILE A 110 15.48 -3.29 -1.85
C ILE A 110 14.15 -4.05 -1.78
N PRO A 111 13.58 -4.48 -2.93
CA PRO A 111 12.36 -5.29 -2.92
C PRO A 111 12.65 -6.76 -2.63
N ASN A 112 11.74 -7.44 -1.94
CA ASN A 112 11.71 -8.89 -1.89
C ASN A 112 11.11 -9.42 -3.20
N VAL A 113 11.92 -10.01 -4.06
CA VAL A 113 11.48 -10.65 -5.31
C VAL A 113 11.57 -12.16 -5.13
N ALA A 114 10.40 -12.82 -5.04
CA ALA A 114 10.35 -14.26 -4.77
C ALA A 114 11.01 -15.07 -5.91
N VAL A 115 10.65 -14.75 -7.16
CA VAL A 115 11.24 -15.34 -8.36
C VAL A 115 11.73 -14.23 -9.27
N PRO A 116 13.05 -13.96 -9.31
CA PRO A 116 13.59 -12.87 -10.12
C PRO A 116 13.68 -13.27 -11.61
N SER A 117 12.52 -13.51 -12.25
CA SER A 117 12.46 -13.79 -13.69
C SER A 117 12.82 -12.57 -14.53
N LYS A 118 13.23 -12.78 -15.78
CA LYS A 118 13.52 -11.70 -16.73
C LYS A 118 12.34 -10.73 -16.88
N ILE A 119 11.12 -11.27 -16.96
CA ILE A 119 9.89 -10.46 -17.08
C ILE A 119 9.71 -9.64 -15.82
N GLN A 120 9.74 -10.26 -14.63
CA GLN A 120 9.51 -9.55 -13.38
C GLN A 120 10.57 -8.47 -13.12
N LEU A 121 11.82 -8.75 -13.39
CA LEU A 121 12.92 -7.77 -13.23
C LEU A 121 12.81 -6.61 -14.21
N SER A 122 12.33 -6.84 -15.44
CA SER A 122 12.13 -5.77 -16.43
C SER A 122 11.01 -4.79 -16.08
N LEU A 123 10.10 -5.18 -15.17
CA LEU A 123 9.01 -4.32 -14.70
C LEU A 123 9.45 -3.33 -13.60
N PHE A 124 10.65 -3.50 -13.08
CA PHE A 124 11.20 -2.51 -12.16
C PHE A 124 11.76 -1.33 -12.92
N SER A 125 11.26 -0.14 -12.57
CA SER A 125 11.66 1.12 -13.17
C SER A 125 12.42 1.98 -12.15
N GLY A 126 13.66 2.31 -12.48
CA GLY A 126 14.46 3.18 -11.63
C GLY A 126 15.86 2.62 -11.34
N ARG A 127 16.80 3.56 -11.18
CA ARG A 127 18.24 3.24 -11.06
C ARG A 127 18.67 2.84 -9.65
N SER A 128 17.81 3.09 -8.65
CA SER A 128 18.14 2.84 -7.24
C SER A 128 17.62 1.51 -6.71
N ILE A 129 17.02 0.67 -7.56
CA ILE A 129 16.53 -0.65 -7.15
C ILE A 129 17.71 -1.62 -7.11
N TYR A 130 17.84 -2.26 -5.96
CA TYR A 130 18.91 -3.20 -5.69
C TYR A 130 18.35 -4.58 -5.36
N PHE A 131 18.81 -5.59 -6.07
CA PHE A 131 18.41 -6.99 -5.88
C PHE A 131 19.55 -7.76 -5.21
N PRO A 132 19.44 -8.11 -3.93
CA PRO A 132 20.45 -8.93 -3.26
C PRO A 132 20.64 -10.26 -3.99
N GLY A 133 21.92 -10.64 -4.21
CA GLY A 133 22.27 -11.88 -4.91
C GLY A 133 22.26 -11.82 -6.43
N LEU A 134 21.73 -10.74 -7.05
CA LEU A 134 21.76 -10.59 -8.51
C LEU A 134 22.90 -9.67 -9.01
N THR A 135 23.67 -9.06 -8.13
CA THR A 135 24.80 -8.21 -8.53
C THR A 135 25.93 -9.05 -9.12
N ALA A 136 26.18 -8.89 -10.42
CA ALA A 136 27.49 -9.20 -10.97
C ALA A 136 28.53 -8.39 -10.19
N GLU A 137 29.58 -9.03 -9.71
CA GLU A 137 30.78 -8.34 -9.26
C GLU A 137 31.25 -7.42 -10.41
N ARG A 138 30.97 -6.14 -10.31
CA ARG A 138 31.72 -5.13 -11.05
C ARG A 138 33.12 -5.12 -10.42
N LYS A 139 33.98 -6.04 -10.82
CA LYS A 139 35.40 -5.89 -10.62
C LYS A 139 35.83 -4.61 -11.31
N GLY A 140 36.46 -3.76 -10.53
CA GLY A 140 36.77 -2.40 -10.85
C GLY A 140 37.44 -2.20 -12.23
N ASN A 141 37.00 -1.17 -12.87
CA ASN A 141 37.85 -0.24 -13.60
C ASN A 141 37.22 1.15 -13.42
N SER A 142 37.93 1.95 -12.63
CA SER A 142 37.76 3.38 -12.58
C SER A 142 38.17 3.95 -13.93
N GLU A 143 37.20 4.47 -14.68
CA GLU A 143 37.41 5.64 -15.53
C GLU A 143 36.07 6.17 -16.00
N ALA A 144 35.93 7.48 -15.85
CA ALA A 144 34.76 8.21 -16.16
C ALA A 144 34.52 8.28 -17.67
N GLU A 145 33.34 7.85 -18.14
CA GLU A 145 32.78 8.42 -19.36
C GLU A 145 31.26 8.54 -19.24
N SER A 146 30.83 9.79 -19.39
CA SER A 146 29.44 10.20 -19.54
C SER A 146 28.94 9.72 -20.91
N GLY A 147 28.22 8.59 -20.93
CA GLY A 147 27.60 8.06 -22.13
C GLY A 147 26.13 7.76 -21.87
N LYS A 148 25.26 8.35 -22.67
CA LYS A 148 23.84 8.04 -22.80
C LYS A 148 23.68 6.52 -22.99
N MET A 149 22.95 5.88 -22.11
CA MET A 149 22.64 4.47 -22.24
C MET A 149 21.31 4.34 -22.97
N ASP A 150 21.38 3.99 -24.24
CA ASP A 150 20.23 3.56 -25.03
C ASP A 150 19.62 2.29 -24.41
N SER A 151 18.30 2.22 -24.40
CA SER A 151 17.48 1.14 -23.85
C SER A 151 17.46 -0.12 -24.73
N LYS A 152 18.59 -0.50 -25.33
CA LYS A 152 18.73 -1.74 -26.12
C LYS A 152 20.00 -2.47 -25.72
N GLU A 153 19.81 -3.76 -25.47
CA GLU A 153 20.85 -4.78 -25.26
C GLU A 153 21.46 -4.86 -23.84
N MET A 154 20.69 -5.43 -22.90
CA MET A 154 21.30 -6.28 -21.87
C MET A 154 21.65 -7.61 -22.52
N ASP A 155 22.95 -7.88 -22.64
CA ASP A 155 23.48 -9.05 -23.33
C ASP A 155 22.94 -10.36 -22.72
N SER A 156 22.24 -11.15 -23.55
CA SER A 156 21.58 -12.41 -23.18
C SER A 156 22.55 -13.48 -22.61
N LYS A 157 23.83 -13.35 -22.85
CA LYS A 157 24.87 -14.32 -22.44
C LYS A 157 25.25 -14.26 -20.96
N GLU A 158 25.09 -13.11 -20.27
CA GLU A 158 25.43 -13.00 -18.84
C GLU A 158 24.30 -13.50 -17.91
N ILE A 159 23.10 -13.58 -18.42
CA ILE A 159 21.94 -14.10 -17.65
C ILE A 159 21.92 -15.63 -17.68
N ASP A 160 22.29 -16.26 -18.78
CA ASP A 160 22.31 -17.73 -18.96
C ASP A 160 23.28 -18.46 -18.03
N SER A 161 24.41 -17.83 -17.65
CA SER A 161 25.37 -18.43 -16.71
C SER A 161 24.92 -18.42 -15.23
N LYS A 162 23.84 -17.71 -14.89
CA LYS A 162 23.31 -17.58 -13.53
C LYS A 162 22.03 -18.39 -13.27
N GLU A 163 21.47 -19.02 -14.29
CA GLU A 163 20.28 -19.90 -14.15
C GLU A 163 20.53 -21.08 -13.19
N ASN A 164 21.77 -21.48 -12.96
CA ASN A 164 22.11 -22.55 -12.04
C ASN A 164 22.17 -22.18 -10.55
N MET A 165 22.12 -20.90 -10.19
CA MET A 165 22.21 -20.47 -8.78
C MET A 165 20.85 -20.26 -8.13
N TYR A 166 19.79 -20.20 -8.89
CA TYR A 166 18.43 -20.03 -8.44
C TYR A 166 17.53 -21.20 -8.86
N ALA A 167 18.03 -22.43 -8.68
CA ALA A 167 17.19 -23.61 -8.79
C ALA A 167 16.20 -23.67 -7.59
N VAL A 168 15.29 -22.71 -7.52
CA VAL A 168 13.94 -22.97 -7.02
C VAL A 168 13.29 -23.77 -8.15
N SER A 169 13.45 -25.09 -8.07
CA SER A 169 12.92 -26.04 -9.03
C SER A 169 11.49 -25.66 -9.39
N SER A 170 11.24 -25.31 -10.65
CA SER A 170 9.92 -25.20 -11.30
C SER A 170 8.87 -24.29 -10.63
N SER A 171 9.27 -23.22 -9.90
CA SER A 171 8.30 -22.26 -9.37
C SER A 171 7.74 -21.44 -10.51
N GLN A 172 6.42 -21.55 -10.68
CA GLN A 172 5.65 -20.75 -11.62
C GLN A 172 5.82 -19.27 -11.31
N GLU A 173 5.99 -18.44 -12.34
CA GLU A 173 6.00 -16.98 -12.18
C GLU A 173 4.73 -16.50 -11.47
N PRO A 174 4.82 -15.57 -10.51
CA PRO A 174 3.65 -15.02 -9.81
C PRO A 174 2.89 -14.08 -10.74
N ILE A 175 1.94 -14.60 -11.50
CA ILE A 175 1.13 -13.83 -12.45
C ILE A 175 -0.30 -13.71 -11.95
N HIS A 176 -0.80 -12.48 -11.86
CA HIS A 176 -2.20 -12.18 -11.63
C HIS A 176 -2.83 -11.76 -12.97
N PHE A 177 -3.74 -12.57 -13.48
CA PHE A 177 -4.50 -12.24 -14.69
C PHE A 177 -5.68 -11.36 -14.29
N VAL A 178 -5.60 -10.08 -14.64
CA VAL A 178 -6.57 -9.05 -14.29
C VAL A 178 -7.47 -8.78 -15.48
N PHE A 179 -8.75 -9.13 -15.37
CA PHE A 179 -9.75 -8.92 -16.42
C PHE A 179 -10.61 -7.69 -16.09
N ASP A 180 -10.29 -6.56 -16.71
CA ASP A 180 -11.07 -5.33 -16.57
C ASP A 180 -12.29 -5.38 -17.51
N PHE A 181 -13.47 -5.03 -17.02
CA PHE A 181 -14.71 -4.95 -17.78
C PHE A 181 -15.43 -3.62 -17.55
N SER A 182 -16.21 -3.20 -18.55
CA SER A 182 -16.78 -1.85 -18.60
C SER A 182 -18.28 -1.85 -18.31
N LYS A 183 -18.75 -0.81 -17.61
CA LYS A 183 -20.18 -0.51 -17.46
C LYS A 183 -20.85 -0.33 -18.83
N GLY A 184 -22.06 -0.87 -18.97
CA GLY A 184 -22.89 -0.73 -20.16
C GLY A 184 -22.55 -1.71 -21.30
N ASP A 185 -21.43 -2.45 -21.22
CA ASP A 185 -21.16 -3.55 -22.13
C ASP A 185 -22.14 -4.69 -21.88
N THR A 186 -22.36 -5.55 -22.88
CA THR A 186 -23.41 -6.57 -22.83
C THR A 186 -22.88 -7.94 -23.23
N PHE A 187 -23.35 -8.99 -22.53
CA PHE A 187 -23.06 -10.37 -22.89
C PHE A 187 -24.28 -11.27 -22.82
N SER A 188 -24.23 -12.37 -23.58
CA SER A 188 -25.30 -13.38 -23.59
C SER A 188 -24.99 -14.48 -22.60
N LEU A 189 -25.80 -14.61 -21.57
CA LEU A 189 -25.77 -15.74 -20.64
C LEU A 189 -26.85 -16.74 -21.08
N TYR A 190 -26.46 -17.66 -21.96
CA TYR A 190 -27.32 -18.73 -22.52
C TYR A 190 -28.67 -18.22 -23.04
N GLY A 191 -28.64 -17.15 -23.86
CA GLY A 191 -29.82 -16.56 -24.47
C GLY A 191 -30.42 -15.38 -23.69
N THR A 192 -29.99 -15.15 -22.45
CA THR A 192 -30.39 -13.97 -21.69
C THR A 192 -29.34 -12.88 -21.86
N GLN A 193 -29.77 -11.72 -22.37
CA GLN A 193 -28.88 -10.55 -22.48
C GLN A 193 -28.67 -9.93 -21.10
N ILE A 194 -27.40 -9.80 -20.69
CA ILE A 194 -26.98 -9.14 -19.47
C ILE A 194 -26.27 -7.83 -19.82
N ILE A 195 -26.67 -6.75 -19.16
CA ILE A 195 -25.99 -5.44 -19.24
C ILE A 195 -25.12 -5.32 -17.99
N ILE A 196 -23.83 -5.03 -18.15
CA ILE A 196 -22.91 -4.86 -17.04
C ILE A 196 -23.27 -3.57 -16.28
N PRO A 197 -23.69 -3.66 -15.01
CA PRO A 197 -24.25 -2.51 -14.28
C PRO A 197 -23.16 -1.51 -13.82
N ARG A 198 -21.92 -1.98 -13.64
CA ARG A 198 -20.80 -1.19 -13.15
C ARG A 198 -19.49 -1.75 -13.68
N GLU A 199 -18.55 -0.87 -14.02
CA GLU A 199 -17.17 -1.25 -14.31
C GLU A 199 -16.47 -1.83 -13.08
N ASN A 200 -15.67 -2.85 -13.28
CA ASN A 200 -14.87 -3.49 -12.24
C ASN A 200 -13.85 -4.44 -12.88
N ARG A 201 -13.23 -5.30 -12.08
CA ARG A 201 -12.27 -6.32 -12.51
C ARG A 201 -12.49 -7.66 -11.84
N PHE A 202 -12.11 -8.71 -12.53
CA PHE A 202 -11.95 -10.05 -11.98
C PHE A 202 -10.48 -10.45 -12.06
N ILE A 203 -9.91 -10.97 -10.96
CA ILE A 203 -8.50 -11.34 -10.88
C ILE A 203 -8.40 -12.85 -10.67
N ALA A 204 -7.72 -13.52 -11.60
CA ALA A 204 -7.33 -14.92 -11.48
C ALA A 204 -5.87 -14.98 -11.04
N THR A 205 -5.64 -15.24 -9.76
CA THR A 205 -4.32 -15.16 -9.12
C THR A 205 -3.58 -16.49 -9.19
N CYS A 206 -2.45 -16.51 -9.90
CA CYS A 206 -1.55 -17.65 -10.03
C CYS A 206 -0.24 -17.35 -9.29
N ASP A 207 -0.26 -17.40 -7.96
CA ASP A 207 0.84 -16.92 -7.13
C ASP A 207 1.00 -17.73 -5.83
N ASN A 208 1.53 -18.92 -5.95
CA ASN A 208 1.71 -19.82 -4.81
C ASN A 208 2.77 -19.35 -3.79
N LEU A 209 3.71 -18.50 -4.20
CA LEU A 209 4.78 -18.02 -3.34
C LEU A 209 4.29 -16.89 -2.42
N ASN A 210 3.64 -15.88 -2.99
CA ASN A 210 3.12 -14.77 -2.19
C ASN A 210 1.95 -15.21 -1.28
N LEU A 211 1.24 -16.30 -1.61
CA LEU A 211 0.28 -16.94 -0.69
C LEU A 211 0.90 -17.39 0.65
N ARG A 212 2.22 -17.52 0.70
CA ARG A 212 2.98 -17.90 1.89
C ARG A 212 3.96 -16.82 2.35
N LEU A 213 3.88 -15.62 1.81
CA LEU A 213 4.86 -14.55 2.04
C LEU A 213 6.31 -15.05 1.85
N TYR A 214 6.56 -15.73 0.74
CA TYR A 214 7.88 -16.27 0.48
C TYR A 214 8.94 -15.17 0.51
N VAL A 215 9.98 -15.39 1.30
CA VAL A 215 11.11 -14.47 1.41
C VAL A 215 12.30 -15.07 0.65
N ASN A 216 12.80 -14.33 -0.31
CA ASN A 216 14.02 -14.73 -1.04
C ASN A 216 15.20 -14.81 -0.08
N PRO A 217 15.95 -15.94 0.00
CA PRO A 217 17.03 -16.12 0.96
C PRO A 217 18.14 -15.07 0.86
N ALA A 218 18.45 -14.58 -0.35
CA ALA A 218 19.46 -13.54 -0.54
C ALA A 218 18.96 -12.19 -0.01
N PHE A 219 17.68 -11.89 -0.19
CA PHE A 219 17.02 -10.72 0.39
C PHE A 219 17.02 -10.80 1.92
N GLU A 220 16.62 -11.93 2.51
CA GLU A 220 16.58 -12.12 3.95
C GLU A 220 17.96 -11.94 4.59
N LYS A 221 18.97 -12.60 4.02
CA LYS A 221 20.36 -12.46 4.47
C LYS A 221 20.82 -11.01 4.40
N TYR A 222 20.61 -10.33 3.27
CA TYR A 222 20.98 -8.93 3.09
C TYR A 222 20.27 -8.01 4.09
N ALA A 223 18.95 -8.17 4.24
CA ALA A 223 18.16 -7.35 5.14
C ALA A 223 18.62 -7.48 6.61
N LEU A 224 18.99 -8.71 7.02
CA LEU A 224 19.50 -8.96 8.36
C LEU A 224 20.93 -8.41 8.54
N GLU A 225 21.83 -8.61 7.59
CA GLU A 225 23.22 -8.15 7.67
C GLU A 225 23.34 -6.63 7.62
N GLN A 226 22.53 -5.99 6.79
CA GLN A 226 22.55 -4.54 6.58
C GLN A 226 21.51 -3.77 7.38
N ALA A 227 20.85 -4.39 8.37
CA ALA A 227 19.76 -3.78 9.12
C ALA A 227 20.11 -2.41 9.70
N CYS A 228 21.37 -2.21 10.15
CA CYS A 228 21.84 -0.93 10.70
C CYS A 228 21.83 0.22 9.67
N GLU A 229 21.94 -0.10 8.38
CA GLU A 229 21.98 0.86 7.27
C GLU A 229 20.60 1.11 6.64
N ILE A 230 19.55 0.44 7.13
CA ILE A 230 18.20 0.52 6.59
C ILE A 230 17.41 1.56 7.36
N ASP A 231 16.95 2.60 6.65
CA ASP A 231 16.17 3.69 7.23
C ASP A 231 14.70 3.34 7.44
N GLY A 232 14.15 2.46 6.58
CA GLY A 232 12.74 2.08 6.63
C GLY A 232 12.43 0.76 5.94
N ALA A 233 11.33 0.14 6.35
CA ALA A 233 10.77 -1.04 5.74
C ALA A 233 9.28 -0.81 5.43
N LEU A 234 8.88 -0.98 4.17
CA LEU A 234 7.49 -0.97 3.73
C LEU A 234 7.04 -2.42 3.58
N ILE A 235 6.10 -2.85 4.40
CA ILE A 235 5.71 -4.25 4.53
C ILE A 235 4.23 -4.41 4.18
N SER A 236 3.94 -5.34 3.28
CA SER A 236 2.60 -5.69 2.81
C SER A 236 2.52 -7.13 2.31
N GLY A 237 1.39 -7.53 1.72
CA GLY A 237 1.21 -8.85 1.11
C GLY A 237 0.46 -9.86 1.97
N PHE A 238 0.18 -9.55 3.22
CA PHE A 238 -0.49 -10.46 4.16
C PHE A 238 -1.92 -10.83 3.75
N HIS A 239 -2.56 -10.04 2.92
CA HIS A 239 -3.93 -10.28 2.43
C HIS A 239 -4.05 -11.53 1.56
N LEU A 240 -2.94 -12.00 0.99
CA LEU A 240 -2.89 -13.23 0.18
C LEU A 240 -2.80 -14.51 1.02
N LEU A 241 -2.59 -14.42 2.33
CA LEU A 241 -2.47 -15.60 3.21
C LEU A 241 -3.77 -16.40 3.27
N LEU A 242 -3.63 -17.71 3.37
CA LEU A 242 -4.74 -18.65 3.61
C LEU A 242 -4.79 -19.05 5.09
N GLU A 243 -6.00 -19.24 5.64
CA GLU A 243 -6.13 -19.68 7.03
C GLU A 243 -5.46 -21.03 7.28
N ASN A 244 -5.59 -21.94 6.33
CA ASN A 244 -5.00 -23.29 6.38
C ASN A 244 -4.45 -23.67 5.01
N TYR A 245 -3.34 -24.37 4.99
CA TYR A 245 -2.70 -24.91 3.79
C TYR A 245 -2.84 -26.43 3.73
N HIS A 246 -2.68 -27.02 2.53
CA HIS A 246 -2.83 -28.47 2.31
C HIS A 246 -1.80 -29.32 3.09
N ASP A 247 -0.65 -28.76 3.43
CA ASP A 247 0.40 -29.40 4.23
C ASP A 247 0.14 -29.37 5.75
N GLY A 248 -1.03 -28.89 6.16
CA GLY A 248 -1.42 -28.76 7.56
C GLY A 248 -0.86 -27.51 8.26
N SER A 249 -0.04 -26.70 7.59
CA SER A 249 0.40 -25.42 8.13
C SER A 249 -0.73 -24.37 8.11
N SER A 250 -0.59 -23.29 8.87
CA SER A 250 -1.54 -22.19 8.91
C SER A 250 -0.84 -20.84 8.75
N TYR A 251 -1.65 -19.79 8.48
CA TYR A 251 -1.14 -18.42 8.44
C TYR A 251 -0.39 -18.02 9.73
N LYS A 252 -0.75 -18.58 10.88
CA LYS A 252 -0.14 -18.22 12.18
C LYS A 252 1.36 -18.47 12.18
N THR A 253 1.80 -19.64 11.72
CA THR A 253 3.23 -19.96 11.60
C THR A 253 3.97 -18.99 10.68
N ILE A 254 3.32 -18.58 9.58
CA ILE A 254 3.91 -17.60 8.65
C ILE A 254 4.03 -16.23 9.32
N LEU A 255 2.98 -15.79 10.05
CA LEU A 255 3.02 -14.52 10.80
C LEU A 255 4.09 -14.54 11.88
N GLU A 256 4.21 -15.63 12.65
CA GLU A 256 5.24 -15.79 13.69
C GLU A 256 6.65 -15.65 13.12
N ASN A 257 6.95 -16.34 12.01
CA ASN A 257 8.25 -16.26 11.33
C ASN A 257 8.53 -14.86 10.81
N THR A 258 7.54 -14.23 10.16
CA THR A 258 7.67 -12.87 9.64
C THR A 258 7.85 -11.84 10.77
N LEU A 259 7.10 -11.99 11.84
CA LEU A 259 7.22 -11.13 13.02
C LEU A 259 8.61 -11.26 13.68
N TYR A 260 9.13 -12.50 13.78
CA TYR A 260 10.49 -12.75 14.25
C TYR A 260 11.54 -12.05 13.38
N GLN A 261 11.41 -12.14 12.05
CA GLN A 261 12.29 -11.46 11.11
C GLN A 261 12.29 -9.94 11.33
N LEU A 262 11.12 -9.29 11.38
CA LEU A 262 11.00 -7.86 11.61
C LEU A 262 11.55 -7.42 12.97
N LYS A 263 11.30 -8.19 14.01
CA LYS A 263 11.89 -7.96 15.35
C LYS A 263 13.40 -8.06 15.33
N SER A 264 13.95 -9.02 14.58
CA SER A 264 15.41 -9.19 14.44
C SER A 264 16.04 -7.97 13.76
N TRP A 265 15.41 -7.39 12.74
CA TRP A 265 15.88 -6.14 12.13
C TRP A 265 15.82 -4.97 13.12
N LYS A 266 14.72 -4.85 13.88
CA LYS A 266 14.59 -3.80 14.90
C LYS A 266 15.56 -3.94 16.07
N THR A 267 15.94 -5.15 16.45
CA THR A 267 16.97 -5.39 17.48
C THR A 267 18.33 -4.86 17.03
N LYS A 268 18.65 -4.95 15.74
CA LYS A 268 19.88 -4.40 15.16
C LYS A 268 19.79 -2.89 14.90
N ASN A 269 18.59 -2.38 14.64
CA ASN A 269 18.34 -0.97 14.34
C ASN A 269 17.04 -0.51 15.01
N ASP A 270 17.14 0.04 16.20
CA ASP A 270 16.00 0.56 16.98
C ASP A 270 15.31 1.77 16.28
N LYS A 271 16.04 2.47 15.42
CA LYS A 271 15.52 3.61 14.63
C LYS A 271 14.77 3.18 13.37
N LEU A 272 14.83 1.89 13.00
CA LEU A 272 14.13 1.36 11.82
C LEU A 272 12.62 1.68 11.89
N ARG A 273 12.12 2.39 10.90
CA ARG A 273 10.70 2.72 10.76
C ARG A 273 10.01 1.69 9.87
N ILE A 274 9.13 0.89 10.46
CA ILE A 274 8.32 -0.07 9.71
C ILE A 274 6.97 0.57 9.38
N HIS A 275 6.61 0.62 8.11
CA HIS A 275 5.28 0.92 7.63
C HIS A 275 4.60 -0.38 7.22
N LEU A 276 3.46 -0.66 7.82
CA LEU A 276 2.59 -1.79 7.47
C LEU A 276 1.50 -1.28 6.55
N GLU A 277 1.48 -1.74 5.30
CA GLU A 277 0.36 -1.50 4.39
C GLU A 277 -0.54 -2.72 4.38
N LEU A 278 -1.80 -2.53 4.77
CA LEU A 278 -2.81 -3.58 4.71
C LEU A 278 -3.22 -3.82 3.26
N GLY A 279 -4.11 -4.74 3.03
CA GLY A 279 -4.70 -5.05 1.73
C GLY A 279 -6.09 -5.61 1.93
N HIS A 280 -6.77 -5.92 0.85
CA HIS A 280 -8.11 -6.50 0.91
C HIS A 280 -8.05 -7.96 1.38
N PHE A 281 -8.27 -8.20 2.67
CA PHE A 281 -8.24 -9.54 3.26
C PHE A 281 -9.51 -10.34 2.96
N ALA A 282 -9.35 -11.52 2.39
CA ALA A 282 -10.44 -12.50 2.30
C ALA A 282 -10.82 -13.05 3.69
N SER A 283 -9.84 -13.20 4.59
CA SER A 283 -10.06 -13.65 5.97
C SER A 283 -9.97 -12.48 6.96
N LYS A 284 -11.07 -12.26 7.69
CA LYS A 284 -11.14 -11.29 8.79
C LYS A 284 -10.22 -11.67 9.96
N ASN A 285 -10.01 -12.97 10.20
CA ASN A 285 -9.13 -13.47 11.25
C ASN A 285 -7.67 -13.10 10.96
N ILE A 286 -7.23 -13.26 9.70
CA ILE A 286 -5.89 -12.87 9.27
C ILE A 286 -5.73 -11.36 9.38
N ALA A 287 -6.70 -10.57 8.88
CA ALA A 287 -6.68 -9.12 8.99
C ALA A 287 -6.48 -8.65 10.44
N ASN A 288 -7.25 -9.24 11.37
CA ASN A 288 -7.16 -8.91 12.80
C ASN A 288 -5.80 -9.30 13.40
N SER A 289 -5.29 -10.51 13.12
CA SER A 289 -3.98 -10.95 13.61
C SER A 289 -2.87 -10.04 13.10
N VAL A 290 -2.86 -9.72 11.80
CA VAL A 290 -1.87 -8.81 11.20
C VAL A 290 -1.94 -7.43 11.84
N PHE A 291 -3.13 -6.86 11.98
CA PHE A 291 -3.31 -5.54 12.61
C PHE A 291 -2.76 -5.52 14.05
N LEU A 292 -3.08 -6.51 14.87
CA LEU A 292 -2.68 -6.55 16.27
C LEU A 292 -1.18 -6.82 16.45
N GLU A 293 -0.65 -7.84 15.78
CA GLU A 293 0.72 -8.30 16.00
C GLU A 293 1.74 -7.40 15.33
N PHE A 294 1.49 -7.02 14.06
CA PHE A 294 2.42 -6.17 13.30
C PHE A 294 2.21 -4.68 13.58
N GLY A 295 0.98 -4.27 13.89
CA GLY A 295 0.68 -2.91 14.30
C GLY A 295 1.49 -2.48 15.52
N ALA A 296 1.66 -3.37 16.51
CA ALA A 296 2.41 -3.10 17.73
C ALA A 296 3.90 -2.75 17.51
N ILE A 297 4.51 -3.29 16.45
CA ILE A 297 5.92 -3.03 16.11
C ILE A 297 6.09 -1.98 15.00
N SER A 298 5.00 -1.59 14.35
CA SER A 298 5.02 -0.66 13.23
C SER A 298 5.10 0.80 13.72
N TYR A 299 5.80 1.62 12.94
CA TYR A 299 5.77 3.07 13.09
C TYR A 299 4.48 3.66 12.52
N SER A 300 3.99 3.10 11.40
CA SER A 300 2.75 3.53 10.75
C SER A 300 2.02 2.36 10.10
N ILE A 301 0.69 2.48 10.04
CA ILE A 301 -0.20 1.52 9.37
C ILE A 301 -0.96 2.29 8.30
N GLY A 302 -0.95 1.80 7.06
CA GLY A 302 -1.75 2.28 5.94
C GLY A 302 -2.90 1.33 5.66
N MET A 303 -4.07 1.87 5.33
CA MET A 303 -5.25 1.12 4.92
C MET A 303 -6.26 2.01 4.19
N ASN A 304 -7.15 1.38 3.42
CA ASN A 304 -8.29 2.05 2.81
C ASN A 304 -9.58 1.89 3.65
N GLU A 305 -10.70 2.43 3.14
CA GLU A 305 -12.01 2.36 3.82
C GLU A 305 -12.54 0.93 3.98
N ASP A 306 -12.32 0.05 3.00
CA ASP A 306 -12.79 -1.35 3.04
C ASP A 306 -12.01 -2.15 4.08
N GLU A 307 -10.72 -1.92 4.17
CA GLU A 307 -9.81 -2.55 5.15
C GLU A 307 -10.13 -2.08 6.56
N LEU A 308 -10.38 -0.78 6.74
CA LEU A 308 -10.83 -0.23 8.01
C LEU A 308 -12.19 -0.82 8.42
N ALA A 309 -13.13 -0.94 7.48
CA ALA A 309 -14.43 -1.56 7.73
C ALA A 309 -14.33 -3.04 8.09
N THR A 310 -13.34 -3.76 7.54
CA THR A 310 -13.04 -5.15 7.90
C THR A 310 -12.60 -5.28 9.36
N LEU A 311 -11.75 -4.39 9.84
CA LEU A 311 -11.27 -4.38 11.24
C LEU A 311 -12.38 -4.05 12.24
N ARG A 312 -13.42 -3.32 11.84
CA ARG A 312 -14.52 -2.92 12.73
C ARG A 312 -15.18 -4.07 13.50
N HIS A 313 -15.29 -5.24 12.88
CA HIS A 313 -15.92 -6.40 13.50
C HIS A 313 -15.28 -6.81 14.82
N PHE A 314 -13.98 -6.59 14.97
CA PHE A 314 -13.21 -6.96 16.16
C PHE A 314 -13.10 -5.81 17.17
N HIS A 315 -13.32 -4.58 16.75
CA HIS A 315 -12.93 -3.40 17.52
C HIS A 315 -14.10 -2.48 17.90
N GLY A 316 -15.33 -2.88 17.58
CA GLY A 316 -16.54 -2.15 17.98
C GLY A 316 -16.66 -0.74 17.38
N VAL A 317 -16.17 -0.57 16.15
CA VAL A 317 -16.24 0.69 15.41
C VAL A 317 -17.50 0.71 14.54
N PRO A 318 -18.29 1.81 14.46
CA PRO A 318 -19.40 1.95 13.54
C PRO A 318 -18.96 1.74 12.09
N GLY A 319 -19.83 1.25 11.20
CA GLY A 319 -19.30 0.68 10.00
C GLY A 319 -19.91 1.05 8.66
N GLU A 320 -21.17 1.38 8.57
CA GLU A 320 -21.74 1.69 7.26
C GLU A 320 -21.23 3.02 6.74
N GLU A 321 -21.12 4.01 7.60
CA GLU A 321 -20.61 5.35 7.28
C GLU A 321 -19.13 5.36 6.88
N ILE A 322 -18.32 4.36 7.31
CA ILE A 322 -16.93 4.20 6.88
C ILE A 322 -16.88 3.87 5.39
N LEU A 323 -17.73 2.95 4.92
CA LEU A 323 -17.79 2.55 3.51
C LEU A 323 -18.35 3.68 2.61
N LEU A 324 -19.13 4.59 3.20
CA LEU A 324 -19.59 5.82 2.54
C LEU A 324 -18.53 6.92 2.56
N MET A 325 -17.36 6.65 3.16
CA MET A 325 -16.24 7.60 3.29
C MET A 325 -16.66 8.89 4.02
N GLU A 326 -17.49 8.78 5.05
CA GLU A 326 -17.82 9.92 5.91
C GLU A 326 -16.63 10.25 6.83
N ALA A 327 -16.07 11.45 6.68
CA ALA A 327 -14.83 11.85 7.36
C ALA A 327 -14.94 11.80 8.90
N GLU A 328 -16.12 12.07 9.45
CA GLU A 328 -16.38 11.95 10.89
C GLU A 328 -16.31 10.50 11.34
N ALA A 329 -16.99 9.59 10.65
CA ALA A 329 -16.98 8.15 10.98
C ALA A 329 -15.59 7.55 10.83
N VAL A 330 -14.93 7.85 9.72
CA VAL A 330 -13.54 7.40 9.45
C VAL A 330 -12.58 7.95 10.52
N GLY A 331 -12.63 9.24 10.82
CA GLY A 331 -11.77 9.89 11.80
C GLY A 331 -11.96 9.32 13.21
N ASN A 332 -13.22 9.13 13.65
CA ASN A 332 -13.54 8.52 14.94
C ASN A 332 -13.08 7.05 15.02
N ALA A 333 -13.26 6.29 13.95
CA ALA A 333 -12.82 4.90 13.87
C ALA A 333 -11.30 4.79 14.05
N VAL A 334 -10.56 5.57 13.27
CA VAL A 334 -9.09 5.56 13.27
C VAL A 334 -8.53 6.07 14.59
N TYR A 335 -9.12 7.14 15.15
CA TYR A 335 -8.74 7.64 16.46
C TYR A 335 -8.93 6.58 17.56
N ARG A 336 -10.09 5.91 17.58
CA ARG A 336 -10.35 4.83 18.55
C ARG A 336 -9.35 3.68 18.43
N LEU A 337 -9.02 3.25 17.21
CA LEU A 337 -8.01 2.22 16.97
C LEU A 337 -6.63 2.68 17.45
N ALA A 338 -6.20 3.88 17.05
CA ALA A 338 -4.91 4.43 17.46
C ALA A 338 -4.79 4.55 18.99
N SER A 339 -5.81 5.08 19.64
CA SER A 339 -5.84 5.28 21.10
C SER A 339 -5.88 3.95 21.87
N ARG A 340 -6.78 3.02 21.46
CA ARG A 340 -6.95 1.72 22.11
C ARG A 340 -5.67 0.87 22.06
N TYR A 341 -4.99 0.85 20.92
CA TYR A 341 -3.80 0.02 20.71
C TYR A 341 -2.49 0.82 20.83
N LYS A 342 -2.55 2.09 21.24
CA LYS A 342 -1.40 2.98 21.42
C LYS A 342 -0.51 3.06 20.18
N LEU A 343 -1.14 3.05 19.00
CA LEU A 343 -0.45 3.09 17.71
C LEU A 343 0.17 4.46 17.49
N LYS A 344 1.35 4.50 16.87
CA LYS A 344 2.08 5.76 16.64
C LYS A 344 1.46 6.58 15.50
N LYS A 345 0.98 5.89 14.45
CA LYS A 345 0.40 6.55 13.28
C LYS A 345 -0.47 5.58 12.49
N ILE A 346 -1.65 6.04 12.07
CA ILE A 346 -2.50 5.38 11.06
C ILE A 346 -2.73 6.35 9.90
N VAL A 347 -2.73 5.84 8.68
CA VAL A 347 -3.05 6.59 7.46
C VAL A 347 -4.20 5.88 6.76
N ILE A 348 -5.27 6.59 6.50
CA ILE A 348 -6.39 6.13 5.68
C ILE A 348 -6.32 6.86 4.34
N HIS A 349 -6.31 6.09 3.26
CA HIS A 349 -6.36 6.62 1.90
C HIS A 349 -7.64 6.13 1.23
N THR A 350 -8.61 7.01 1.08
CA THR A 350 -9.84 6.77 0.35
C THR A 350 -9.72 7.34 -1.07
N ARG A 351 -10.73 7.10 -1.91
CA ARG A 351 -10.80 7.75 -3.22
C ARG A 351 -10.98 9.27 -3.12
N GLU A 352 -11.57 9.76 -2.05
CA GLU A 352 -12.02 11.14 -1.91
C GLU A 352 -11.09 11.99 -1.04
N PHE A 353 -10.43 11.38 -0.05
CA PHE A 353 -9.52 12.07 0.87
C PHE A 353 -8.49 11.13 1.48
N VAL A 354 -7.44 11.71 2.01
CA VAL A 354 -6.46 11.04 2.88
C VAL A 354 -6.58 11.62 4.28
N LEU A 355 -6.68 10.73 5.29
CA LEU A 355 -6.73 11.10 6.70
C LEU A 355 -5.61 10.38 7.45
N THR A 356 -4.89 11.09 8.31
CA THR A 356 -3.90 10.49 9.21
C THR A 356 -4.20 10.84 10.65
N VAL A 357 -4.04 9.86 11.53
CA VAL A 357 -4.04 10.04 12.98
C VAL A 357 -2.66 9.64 13.49
N PHE A 358 -2.01 10.50 14.24
CA PHE A 358 -0.68 10.23 14.77
C PHE A 358 -0.45 10.87 16.13
N LYS A 359 0.40 10.21 16.93
CA LYS A 359 0.88 10.75 18.20
C LYS A 359 2.08 11.65 17.92
N PRO A 360 2.06 12.94 18.29
CA PRO A 360 3.20 13.82 18.12
C PRO A 360 4.36 13.36 19.02
N ASN A 361 5.58 13.40 18.49
CA ASN A 361 6.77 13.08 19.27
C ASN A 361 7.23 14.35 19.99
N LEU A 362 6.77 14.56 21.20
CA LEU A 362 7.08 15.74 22.03
C LEU A 362 8.53 15.76 22.53
N GLU A 363 9.26 14.65 22.47
CA GLU A 363 10.66 14.58 22.90
C GLU A 363 11.62 15.43 22.03
N LEU A 364 11.27 15.73 20.78
CA LEU A 364 12.04 16.67 19.96
C LEU A 364 11.92 18.13 20.44
N ASN A 365 10.88 18.46 21.21
CA ASN A 365 10.65 19.79 21.74
C ASN A 365 11.44 20.07 23.04
N SER A 366 11.88 19.04 23.76
CA SER A 366 12.73 19.23 24.94
C SER A 366 14.10 19.86 24.61
N LYS A 367 14.62 19.60 23.40
CA LYS A 367 15.81 20.30 22.88
C LYS A 367 15.53 21.76 22.52
N LEU A 368 14.39 22.04 21.89
CA LEU A 368 13.96 23.40 21.57
C LEU A 368 13.66 24.21 22.85
N VAL A 369 13.06 23.59 23.86
CA VAL A 369 12.81 24.22 25.16
C VAL A 369 14.14 24.45 25.93
N SER A 370 15.12 23.55 25.80
CA SER A 370 16.45 23.77 26.40
C SER A 370 17.28 24.83 25.69
N GLU A 371 17.11 24.99 24.37
CA GLU A 371 17.75 26.05 23.59
C GLU A 371 17.13 27.44 23.84
N LEU A 372 15.81 27.52 24.06
CA LEU A 372 15.10 28.76 24.41
C LEU A 372 15.37 29.19 25.86
N ASN A 373 15.59 28.25 26.79
CA ASN A 373 15.99 28.55 28.16
C ASN A 373 17.48 28.90 28.31
N SER A 374 18.28 28.81 27.24
CA SER A 374 19.70 29.14 27.24
C SER A 374 20.01 30.57 26.75
N GLU A 375 19.01 31.36 26.31
CA GLU A 375 19.22 32.77 26.06
C GLU A 375 19.30 33.53 27.40
N PRO A 376 20.37 34.33 27.63
CA PRO A 376 20.53 35.04 28.89
C PRO A 376 19.48 36.16 29.00
N THR A 377 18.61 36.06 29.97
CA THR A 377 17.69 37.10 30.40
C THR A 377 18.50 38.29 30.94
N SER A 378 19.08 39.07 30.05
CA SER A 378 19.60 40.38 30.36
C SER A 378 18.67 41.43 29.75
N LYS A 379 17.64 41.80 30.50
CA LYS A 379 16.93 43.08 30.54
C LYS A 379 15.46 42.87 30.96
N LEU A 380 15.21 42.78 32.23
CA LEU A 380 13.94 43.19 32.80
C LEU A 380 14.19 43.65 34.27
N ASN A 381 14.63 44.89 34.37
CA ASN A 381 14.46 45.68 35.61
C ASN A 381 13.07 46.28 35.56
N SER A 382 12.13 45.80 36.38
CA SER A 382 11.09 46.65 36.97
C SER A 382 10.17 45.85 37.88
N LYS A 383 10.17 46.21 39.16
CA LYS A 383 9.18 46.10 40.25
C LYS A 383 8.47 44.74 40.49
N PRO A 384 8.44 44.26 41.73
CA PRO A 384 7.70 43.05 42.10
C PRO A 384 6.20 43.27 41.96
N ALA A 385 5.53 42.35 41.21
CA ALA A 385 4.09 42.25 41.14
C ALA A 385 3.56 41.42 42.33
N PRO A 386 2.31 41.59 42.75
CA PRO A 386 1.75 40.90 43.92
C PRO A 386 1.62 39.39 43.69
N GLU A 387 1.91 38.65 44.73
CA GLU A 387 1.81 37.21 44.79
C GLU A 387 0.39 36.73 44.37
N GLY A 388 0.31 35.89 43.32
CA GLY A 388 -0.92 35.26 42.83
C GLY A 388 -1.24 35.39 41.34
N SER A 389 -0.57 36.32 40.59
CA SER A 389 -0.87 36.53 39.16
C SER A 389 0.16 35.98 38.18
N ALA A 390 1.26 35.45 38.67
CA ALA A 390 2.35 34.92 37.81
C ALA A 390 2.05 33.55 37.22
N ASP A 391 1.32 32.69 37.94
CA ASP A 391 1.03 31.32 37.51
C ASP A 391 0.03 31.22 36.34
N LEU A 392 -0.94 32.11 36.28
CA LEU A 392 -1.94 32.11 35.20
C LEU A 392 -1.36 32.57 33.86
N ARG A 393 -0.49 33.59 33.86
CA ARG A 393 0.16 34.07 32.63
C ARG A 393 1.18 33.06 32.07
N VAL A 394 1.94 32.40 32.94
CA VAL A 394 2.88 31.34 32.53
C VAL A 394 2.14 30.12 31.97
N LEU A 395 0.98 29.78 32.51
CA LEU A 395 0.14 28.71 32.00
C LEU A 395 -0.53 29.09 30.66
N GLU A 396 -0.94 30.34 30.46
CA GLU A 396 -1.45 30.85 29.18
C GLU A 396 -0.34 30.91 28.13
N GLU A 397 0.85 31.41 28.45
CA GLU A 397 2.01 31.46 27.53
C GLU A 397 2.54 30.05 27.18
N LEU A 398 2.52 29.08 28.10
CA LEU A 398 2.83 27.68 27.84
C LEU A 398 1.75 27.02 26.97
N GLY A 399 0.48 27.35 27.18
CA GLY A 399 -0.64 26.86 26.35
C GLY A 399 -0.56 27.38 24.91
N ASP A 400 -0.22 28.65 24.72
CA ASP A 400 -0.04 29.25 23.39
C ASP A 400 1.22 28.71 22.68
N PHE A 401 2.30 28.44 23.43
CA PHE A 401 3.52 27.86 22.89
C PHE A 401 3.33 26.40 22.46
N GLU A 402 2.64 25.58 23.27
CA GLU A 402 2.27 24.22 22.90
C GLU A 402 1.36 24.20 21.66
N SER A 403 0.38 25.11 21.59
CA SER A 403 -0.52 25.26 20.45
C SER A 403 0.24 25.59 19.17
N SER A 404 1.16 26.53 19.20
CA SER A 404 1.96 26.92 18.03
C SER A 404 2.91 25.83 17.55
N SER A 405 3.52 25.09 18.48
CA SER A 405 4.40 23.96 18.18
C SER A 405 3.63 22.80 17.57
N LEU A 406 2.45 22.47 18.10
CA LEU A 406 1.57 21.45 17.57
C LEU A 406 1.01 21.82 16.18
N GLN A 407 0.67 23.08 15.95
CA GLN A 407 0.30 23.61 14.64
C GLN A 407 1.41 23.43 13.61
N LYS A 408 2.66 23.71 13.97
CA LYS A 408 3.84 23.50 13.11
C LYS A 408 4.04 22.03 12.77
N ILE A 409 3.85 21.14 13.74
CA ILE A 409 3.91 19.68 13.53
C ILE A 409 2.78 19.22 12.59
N ALA A 410 1.55 19.69 12.80
CA ALA A 410 0.41 19.42 11.92
C ALA A 410 0.67 19.94 10.49
N GLY A 411 1.20 21.14 10.35
CA GLY A 411 1.58 21.73 9.05
C GLY A 411 2.58 20.88 8.28
N GLY A 412 3.65 20.40 8.91
CA GLY A 412 4.62 19.51 8.30
C GLY A 412 4.02 18.15 7.89
N LYS A 413 3.03 17.66 8.65
CA LYS A 413 2.31 16.44 8.27
C LYS A 413 1.37 16.65 7.09
N LEU A 414 0.64 17.75 7.06
CA LEU A 414 -0.22 18.12 5.93
C LEU A 414 0.60 18.31 4.65
N GLU A 415 1.79 18.92 4.72
CA GLU A 415 2.70 19.03 3.58
C GLU A 415 3.13 17.64 3.06
N SER A 416 3.49 16.72 3.97
CA SER A 416 3.84 15.35 3.59
C SER A 416 2.67 14.59 2.96
N LEU A 417 1.45 14.75 3.49
CA LEU A 417 0.24 14.17 2.92
C LEU A 417 -0.06 14.76 1.54
N ARG A 418 0.09 16.08 1.38
CA ARG A 418 -0.11 16.76 0.09
C ARG A 418 0.82 16.20 -0.96
N PHE A 419 2.09 16.03 -0.65
CA PHE A 419 3.02 15.40 -1.58
C PHE A 419 2.60 13.98 -1.94
N GLY A 420 2.15 13.16 -0.99
CA GLY A 420 1.61 11.82 -1.24
C GLY A 420 0.38 11.83 -2.15
N VAL A 421 -0.58 12.72 -1.89
CA VAL A 421 -1.77 12.92 -2.74
C VAL A 421 -1.36 13.37 -4.14
N SER A 422 -0.38 14.27 -4.26
CA SER A 422 0.16 14.73 -5.55
C SER A 422 0.82 13.59 -6.32
N CYS A 423 1.57 12.70 -5.66
CA CYS A 423 2.16 11.51 -6.28
C CYS A 423 1.07 10.58 -6.82
N ALA A 424 0.03 10.29 -6.03
CA ALA A 424 -1.07 9.44 -6.45
C ALA A 424 -1.83 10.01 -7.64
N GLY A 425 -2.15 11.31 -7.61
CA GLY A 425 -2.82 12.02 -8.69
C GLY A 425 -1.97 12.08 -9.96
N ALA A 426 -0.69 12.45 -9.86
CA ALA A 426 0.24 12.49 -10.99
C ALA A 426 0.39 11.11 -11.64
N TYR A 427 0.50 10.06 -10.84
CA TYR A 427 0.57 8.69 -11.36
C TYR A 427 -0.74 8.27 -12.03
N ALA A 428 -1.90 8.58 -11.44
CA ALA A 428 -3.20 8.28 -12.03
C ALA A 428 -3.39 8.96 -13.39
N ALA A 429 -2.93 10.22 -13.53
CA ALA A 429 -3.06 10.99 -14.75
C ALA A 429 -2.05 10.62 -15.86
N SER A 430 -0.80 10.29 -15.49
CA SER A 430 0.31 10.14 -16.46
C SER A 430 0.86 8.71 -16.56
N GLY A 431 0.53 7.84 -15.60
CA GLY A 431 1.08 6.48 -15.48
C GLY A 431 2.54 6.42 -15.02
N ARG A 432 3.13 7.53 -14.57
CA ARG A 432 4.55 7.61 -14.21
C ARG A 432 4.83 8.61 -13.08
N LEU A 433 6.00 8.47 -12.46
CA LEU A 433 6.55 9.39 -11.48
C LEU A 433 8.01 9.68 -11.86
N GLU A 434 8.35 10.94 -12.15
CA GLU A 434 9.69 11.34 -12.61
C GLU A 434 10.36 12.34 -11.66
N GLY A 435 10.30 12.05 -10.37
CA GLY A 435 10.84 12.91 -9.33
C GLY A 435 9.87 14.00 -8.87
N ARG A 436 10.32 14.77 -7.86
CA ARG A 436 9.47 15.74 -7.16
C ARG A 436 8.91 16.84 -8.08
N LYS A 437 9.76 17.41 -8.94
CA LYS A 437 9.34 18.49 -9.84
C LYS A 437 8.24 18.06 -10.79
N PHE A 438 8.38 16.88 -11.40
CA PHE A 438 7.36 16.30 -12.27
C PHE A 438 6.03 16.11 -11.52
N VAL A 439 6.08 15.56 -10.29
CA VAL A 439 4.87 15.35 -9.47
C VAL A 439 4.17 16.68 -9.18
N GLU A 440 4.92 17.72 -8.82
CA GLU A 440 4.36 19.04 -8.53
C GLU A 440 3.73 19.69 -9.79
N GLU A 441 4.37 19.57 -10.95
CA GLU A 441 3.85 20.06 -12.24
C GLU A 441 2.58 19.33 -12.68
N GLU A 442 2.53 17.99 -12.55
CA GLU A 442 1.33 17.21 -12.88
C GLU A 442 0.19 17.50 -11.90
N ALA A 443 0.48 17.59 -10.60
CA ALA A 443 -0.53 17.88 -9.58
C ALA A 443 -1.24 19.23 -9.80
N LEU A 444 -0.55 20.25 -10.35
CA LEU A 444 -1.16 21.54 -10.67
C LEU A 444 -2.23 21.46 -11.76
N LYS A 445 -2.23 20.42 -12.59
CA LYS A 445 -3.22 20.20 -13.65
C LYS A 445 -4.49 19.50 -13.15
N LEU A 446 -4.46 18.98 -11.93
CA LEU A 446 -5.52 18.17 -11.33
C LEU A 446 -6.44 19.02 -10.46
N GLN A 447 -7.65 18.52 -10.25
CA GLN A 447 -8.62 19.14 -9.38
C GLN A 447 -8.78 18.34 -8.09
N GLU A 448 -9.00 19.05 -6.99
CA GLU A 448 -9.36 18.39 -5.73
C GLU A 448 -10.74 17.77 -5.82
N SER A 449 -10.90 16.57 -5.24
CA SER A 449 -12.20 15.91 -5.15
C SER A 449 -13.27 16.84 -4.54
N THR A 450 -14.36 17.03 -5.24
CA THR A 450 -15.51 17.82 -4.73
C THR A 450 -16.11 17.16 -3.50
N ILE A 451 -16.21 15.83 -3.49
CA ILE A 451 -16.67 15.05 -2.34
C ILE A 451 -15.67 15.19 -1.20
N GLY A 452 -14.37 15.07 -1.49
CA GLY A 452 -13.30 15.26 -0.51
C GLY A 452 -13.36 16.64 0.17
N LYS A 453 -13.60 17.73 -0.58
CA LYS A 453 -13.82 19.07 -0.02
C LYS A 453 -15.06 19.14 0.90
N LYS A 454 -16.15 18.50 0.50
CA LYS A 454 -17.34 18.42 1.35
C LYS A 454 -17.02 17.68 2.65
N GLN A 455 -16.32 16.56 2.56
CA GLN A 455 -15.90 15.78 3.73
C GLN A 455 -14.90 16.54 4.61
N LEU A 456 -14.02 17.36 4.05
CA LEU A 456 -13.14 18.23 4.82
C LEU A 456 -13.91 19.25 5.68
N ASN A 457 -14.98 19.83 5.15
CA ASN A 457 -15.85 20.74 5.90
C ASN A 457 -16.59 20.02 7.03
N LEU A 458 -17.00 18.77 6.83
CA LEU A 458 -17.61 17.94 7.88
C LEU A 458 -16.60 17.58 8.96
N PHE A 459 -15.36 17.23 8.57
CA PHE A 459 -14.25 16.99 9.49
C PHE A 459 -13.98 18.20 10.39
N LEU A 460 -13.90 19.40 9.81
CA LEU A 460 -13.70 20.64 10.57
C LEU A 460 -14.76 20.85 11.65
N LYS A 461 -16.01 20.54 11.34
CA LYS A 461 -17.13 20.66 12.28
C LYS A 461 -17.10 19.56 13.35
N ALA A 462 -16.92 18.31 12.94
CA ALA A 462 -17.01 17.14 13.82
C ALA A 462 -15.88 17.10 14.87
N PHE A 463 -14.67 17.52 14.48
CA PHE A 463 -13.50 17.48 15.34
C PHE A 463 -13.08 18.84 15.89
N ASN A 464 -13.88 19.87 15.71
CA ASN A 464 -13.52 21.24 16.06
C ASN A 464 -12.15 21.65 15.48
N GLY A 465 -11.94 21.25 14.21
CA GLY A 465 -10.67 21.34 13.53
C GLY A 465 -10.35 22.74 13.02
N GLN A 466 -9.11 22.91 12.59
CA GLN A 466 -8.61 24.15 12.01
C GLN A 466 -8.14 23.90 10.57
N ALA A 467 -8.52 24.81 9.68
CA ALA A 467 -8.06 24.78 8.29
C ALA A 467 -6.60 25.23 8.20
N LEU A 468 -5.81 24.55 7.36
CA LEU A 468 -4.42 24.91 7.09
C LEU A 468 -4.08 24.59 5.62
N GLY A 469 -3.99 25.65 4.81
CA GLY A 469 -3.85 25.53 3.35
C GLY A 469 -5.07 24.81 2.74
N GLN A 470 -4.82 23.75 1.99
CA GLN A 470 -5.85 22.91 1.36
C GLN A 470 -6.37 21.78 2.26
N GLY A 471 -5.85 21.66 3.47
CA GLY A 471 -6.21 20.61 4.41
C GLY A 471 -6.73 21.17 5.73
N ALA A 472 -6.94 20.25 6.67
CA ALA A 472 -7.36 20.56 8.03
C ALA A 472 -6.64 19.67 9.03
N TYR A 473 -6.54 20.13 10.25
CA TYR A 473 -6.08 19.35 11.39
C TYR A 473 -6.98 19.57 12.61
N ALA A 474 -6.94 18.61 13.51
CA ALA A 474 -7.66 18.66 14.78
C ALA A 474 -6.85 17.95 15.86
N PHE A 475 -7.06 18.35 17.10
CA PHE A 475 -6.50 17.67 18.26
C PHE A 475 -7.57 16.81 18.94
N ASN A 476 -7.21 15.59 19.31
CA ASN A 476 -8.08 14.73 20.07
C ASN A 476 -7.24 13.90 21.07
N GLY A 477 -7.28 14.31 22.35
CA GLY A 477 -6.42 13.74 23.37
C GLY A 477 -4.93 13.87 23.02
N GLU A 478 -4.22 12.75 23.01
CA GLU A 478 -2.78 12.70 22.68
C GLU A 478 -2.48 12.66 21.17
N TYR A 479 -3.50 12.73 20.31
CA TYR A 479 -3.35 12.52 18.87
C TYR A 479 -3.69 13.79 18.09
N ILE A 480 -3.00 13.93 16.96
CA ILE A 480 -3.32 14.89 15.92
C ILE A 480 -3.95 14.14 14.74
N LEU A 481 -5.09 14.65 14.28
CA LEU A 481 -5.75 14.22 13.05
C LEU A 481 -5.42 15.25 11.96
N CYS A 482 -5.03 14.78 10.78
CA CYS A 482 -4.85 15.63 9.60
C CYS A 482 -5.60 15.04 8.42
N MET A 483 -6.27 15.88 7.66
CA MET A 483 -7.06 15.47 6.49
C MET A 483 -6.78 16.35 5.28
N LEU A 484 -6.77 15.73 4.09
CA LEU A 484 -6.64 16.38 2.78
C LEU A 484 -7.57 15.72 1.75
N PRO A 485 -8.28 16.49 0.89
CA PRO A 485 -8.92 15.96 -0.30
C PRO A 485 -7.91 15.31 -1.25
N THR A 486 -8.34 14.29 -2.01
CA THR A 486 -7.54 13.70 -3.10
C THR A 486 -7.56 14.60 -4.33
N LEU A 487 -6.60 14.36 -5.25
CA LEU A 487 -6.53 15.00 -6.56
C LEU A 487 -7.08 14.04 -7.63
N LEU A 488 -7.95 14.55 -8.47
CA LEU A 488 -8.61 13.81 -9.55
C LEU A 488 -8.26 14.44 -10.90
N SER A 489 -8.12 13.58 -11.92
CA SER A 489 -7.87 13.98 -13.32
C SER A 489 -9.14 14.43 -14.03
#